data_eadc43c92f1f11aa435b175987c11595
#
_entry.id   eadc43c92f1f11aa435b175987c11595
#
_cell.length_a   1.000
_cell.length_b   1.000
_cell.length_c   1.000
_cell.angle_alpha   90.00
_cell.angle_beta   90.00
_cell.angle_gamma   90.00
#
_symmetry.space_group_name_H-M   'P 1'
#
loop_
_entity.id
_entity.type
_entity.pdbx_description
1 polymer ?
#
loop_
_entity_poly.entity_id
_entity_poly.type
_entity_poly.pdbx_seq_one_letter_code
_entity_poly.pdbx_strand_id
1 'polypeptide(L)'
;MEIFDSLIKEVSELMEPYSKTEYSFEKENSWEDVGHNQVILQKETKIELDGVGFNLLTSSNIDDSIVVVGKDLQELKENSKFARICFIEFCEAEDIQKTYNLIRKIEYTKYHFFPDGYMIRTSSKAHKESVRVSKTAVKNGVDFHKIGNLLISKFKENPAVKGVKVVFVTEAAVDFSKLENLSRKNHEITETLNQVMNNLTFDCDTCNLKAICDEVEGMRELHFKSSRVK
;
A
#
# COMPACT_ATOMS: atom_id res chain seq x y z
N MET A 1 10.01 4.10 -13.54
CA MET A 1 8.55 3.82 -13.63
C MET A 1 7.81 5.06 -13.19
N GLU A 2 7.17 5.78 -14.13
CA GLU A 2 6.57 7.11 -13.88
C GLU A 2 5.05 7.04 -13.70
N ILE A 3 4.49 5.83 -13.83
CA ILE A 3 3.03 5.60 -13.86
C ILE A 3 2.33 6.05 -12.55
N PHE A 4 3.05 6.02 -11.43
CA PHE A 4 2.52 6.41 -10.12
C PHE A 4 2.98 7.80 -9.65
N ASP A 5 3.80 8.51 -10.43
CA ASP A 5 4.45 9.76 -9.98
C ASP A 5 3.46 10.87 -9.64
N SER A 6 2.35 10.97 -10.41
CA SER A 6 1.27 11.92 -10.10
C SER A 6 0.61 11.61 -8.76
N LEU A 7 0.35 10.32 -8.46
CA LEU A 7 -0.23 9.91 -7.19
C LEU A 7 0.74 10.13 -6.02
N ILE A 8 2.03 9.86 -6.23
CA ILE A 8 3.08 10.11 -5.23
C ILE A 8 3.11 11.59 -4.86
N LYS A 9 3.06 12.47 -5.85
CA LYS A 9 3.02 13.92 -5.64
C LYS A 9 1.75 14.33 -4.87
N GLU A 10 0.57 13.88 -5.30
CA GLU A 10 -0.70 14.21 -4.65
C GLU A 10 -0.75 13.74 -3.18
N VAL A 11 -0.24 12.54 -2.89
CA VAL A 11 -0.15 12.03 -1.51
C VAL A 11 0.83 12.87 -0.68
N SER A 12 1.99 13.21 -1.25
CA SER A 12 3.01 14.00 -0.55
C SER A 12 2.48 15.38 -0.18
N GLU A 13 1.83 16.07 -1.12
CA GLU A 13 1.17 17.37 -0.91
C GLU A 13 0.05 17.29 0.14
N LEU A 14 -0.74 16.20 0.10
CA LEU A 14 -1.81 16.00 1.08
C LEU A 14 -1.28 15.83 2.50
N MET A 15 -0.11 15.21 2.66
CA MET A 15 0.51 14.96 3.97
C MET A 15 1.40 16.11 4.46
N GLU A 16 1.76 17.06 3.60
CA GLU A 16 2.70 18.14 3.93
C GLU A 16 2.28 18.99 5.15
N PRO A 17 0.99 19.37 5.30
CA PRO A 17 0.57 20.27 6.39
C PRO A 17 0.61 19.64 7.79
N TYR A 18 0.71 18.31 7.90
CA TYR A 18 0.55 17.61 9.16
C TYR A 18 1.88 17.30 9.82
N SER A 19 1.87 17.31 11.15
CA SER A 19 3.01 16.85 11.95
C SER A 19 3.25 15.36 11.75
N LYS A 20 4.53 14.99 11.62
CA LYS A 20 4.97 13.63 11.33
C LYS A 20 5.98 13.18 12.38
N THR A 21 5.84 11.95 12.84
CA THR A 21 6.87 11.25 13.59
C THR A 21 7.54 10.26 12.66
N GLU A 22 8.85 10.36 12.49
CA GLU A 22 9.62 9.50 11.58
C GLU A 22 10.53 8.57 12.37
N TYR A 23 10.59 7.31 11.92
CA TYR A 23 11.45 6.27 12.47
C TYR A 23 12.27 5.64 11.34
N SER A 24 13.54 5.37 11.62
CA SER A 24 14.37 4.54 10.76
C SER A 24 13.92 3.08 10.82
N PHE A 25 14.16 2.35 9.76
CA PHE A 25 13.93 0.91 9.74
C PHE A 25 14.90 0.19 10.68
N GLU A 26 14.37 -0.67 11.55
CA GLU A 26 15.11 -1.47 12.52
C GLU A 26 14.57 -2.90 12.52
N LYS A 27 15.21 -3.80 11.79
CA LYS A 27 14.75 -5.18 11.62
C LYS A 27 14.54 -5.90 12.95
N GLU A 28 15.41 -5.67 13.91
CA GLU A 28 15.39 -6.29 15.25
C GLU A 28 14.22 -5.77 16.11
N ASN A 29 13.69 -4.60 15.78
CA ASN A 29 12.53 -3.99 16.44
C ASN A 29 11.23 -4.23 15.67
N SER A 30 11.13 -5.37 14.97
CA SER A 30 9.91 -5.78 14.27
C SER A 30 8.91 -6.44 15.21
N TRP A 31 7.62 -6.25 14.93
CA TRP A 31 6.57 -7.03 15.59
C TRP A 31 6.62 -8.50 15.15
N GLU A 32 6.09 -9.42 15.98
CA GLU A 32 6.06 -10.83 15.67
C GLU A 32 5.12 -11.12 14.50
N ASP A 33 5.60 -11.90 13.50
CA ASP A 33 4.77 -12.46 12.42
C ASP A 33 4.44 -13.92 12.79
N VAL A 34 3.17 -14.20 13.04
CA VAL A 34 2.71 -15.54 13.41
C VAL A 34 2.53 -16.48 12.22
N GLY A 35 2.74 -15.99 10.99
CA GLY A 35 2.77 -16.78 9.76
C GLY A 35 1.40 -17.32 9.28
N HIS A 36 0.30 -16.94 9.91
CA HIS A 36 -1.04 -17.36 9.53
C HIS A 36 -2.10 -16.31 9.87
N ASN A 37 -3.22 -16.35 9.18
CA ASN A 37 -4.34 -15.46 9.45
C ASN A 37 -4.90 -15.66 10.86
N GLN A 38 -5.07 -14.54 11.56
CA GLN A 38 -5.71 -14.50 12.87
C GLN A 38 -7.11 -13.89 12.74
N VAL A 39 -8.05 -14.42 13.52
CA VAL A 39 -9.39 -13.84 13.64
C VAL A 39 -9.51 -13.16 15.01
N ILE A 40 -9.55 -11.83 15.01
CA ILE A 40 -9.79 -11.05 16.22
C ILE A 40 -11.29 -10.76 16.31
N LEU A 41 -11.95 -11.40 17.26
CA LEU A 41 -13.37 -11.18 17.52
C LEU A 41 -13.58 -9.80 18.14
N GLN A 42 -14.79 -9.25 17.96
CA GLN A 42 -15.12 -7.91 18.48
C GLN A 42 -14.84 -7.74 19.98
N LYS A 43 -15.16 -8.75 20.80
CA LYS A 43 -14.90 -8.73 22.25
C LYS A 43 -13.42 -8.63 22.63
N GLU A 44 -12.51 -9.05 21.73
CA GLU A 44 -11.06 -9.06 21.92
C GLU A 44 -10.41 -7.83 21.30
N THR A 45 -11.15 -7.08 20.49
CA THR A 45 -10.69 -5.87 19.85
C THR A 45 -10.53 -4.76 20.87
N LYS A 46 -9.39 -4.08 20.85
CA LYS A 46 -9.14 -2.85 21.58
C LYS A 46 -9.40 -1.63 20.70
N ILE A 47 -8.97 -1.69 19.44
CA ILE A 47 -9.04 -0.59 18.48
C ILE A 47 -9.45 -1.17 17.12
N GLU A 48 -10.38 -0.51 16.45
CA GLU A 48 -10.68 -0.69 15.03
C GLU A 48 -10.24 0.54 14.25
N LEU A 49 -9.49 0.30 13.18
CA LEU A 49 -9.07 1.31 12.22
C LEU A 49 -9.79 1.03 10.90
N ASP A 50 -10.42 2.04 10.31
CA ASP A 50 -11.16 1.91 9.06
C ASP A 50 -10.71 2.95 8.04
N GLY A 51 -10.31 2.49 6.85
CA GLY A 51 -9.82 3.36 5.81
C GLY A 51 -9.26 2.64 4.60
N VAL A 52 -8.05 2.98 4.20
CA VAL A 52 -7.43 2.49 2.96
C VAL A 52 -6.00 2.02 3.16
N GLY A 53 -5.56 1.10 2.28
CA GLY A 53 -4.18 0.66 2.21
C GLY A 53 -3.76 0.46 0.76
N PHE A 54 -2.70 1.15 0.32
CA PHE A 54 -2.19 1.03 -1.04
C PHE A 54 -0.67 1.23 -1.13
N ASN A 55 -0.10 0.80 -2.25
CA ASN A 55 1.33 0.84 -2.53
C ASN A 55 1.57 1.67 -3.79
N LEU A 56 2.53 2.59 -3.73
CA LEU A 56 2.96 3.44 -4.83
C LEU A 56 4.40 3.07 -5.20
N LEU A 57 4.61 2.68 -6.44
CA LEU A 57 5.91 2.27 -6.93
C LEU A 57 6.62 3.43 -7.61
N THR A 58 7.92 3.56 -7.38
CA THR A 58 8.75 4.60 -7.99
C THR A 58 10.13 4.04 -8.36
N SER A 59 10.79 4.66 -9.33
CA SER A 59 12.21 4.44 -9.62
C SER A 59 13.14 5.40 -8.85
N SER A 60 12.56 6.36 -8.13
CA SER A 60 13.32 7.27 -7.27
C SER A 60 13.82 6.55 -6.03
N ASN A 61 14.97 6.97 -5.51
CA ASN A 61 15.54 6.41 -4.29
C ASN A 61 14.63 6.66 -3.09
N ILE A 62 14.33 5.61 -2.33
CA ILE A 62 13.53 5.63 -1.11
C ILE A 62 14.35 5.02 0.04
N ASP A 63 14.52 5.78 1.11
CA ASP A 63 15.11 5.24 2.34
C ASP A 63 14.07 4.42 3.12
N ASP A 64 14.52 3.29 3.67
CA ASP A 64 13.68 2.45 4.52
C ASP A 64 13.29 3.22 5.78
N SER A 65 12.03 3.60 5.90
CA SER A 65 11.54 4.42 7.01
C SER A 65 10.05 4.23 7.28
N ILE A 66 9.66 4.57 8.49
CA ILE A 66 8.26 4.55 8.93
C ILE A 66 7.88 5.97 9.35
N VAL A 67 6.72 6.42 8.87
CA VAL A 67 6.18 7.74 9.20
C VAL A 67 4.79 7.56 9.81
N VAL A 68 4.56 8.21 10.93
CA VAL A 68 3.24 8.26 11.58
C VAL A 68 2.72 9.69 11.51
N VAL A 69 1.56 9.87 10.89
CA VAL A 69 0.82 11.13 10.79
C VAL A 69 -0.38 11.05 11.72
N GLY A 70 -0.29 11.70 12.87
CA GLY A 70 -1.29 11.63 13.93
C GLY A 70 -0.84 10.76 15.11
N LYS A 71 -1.77 10.01 15.72
CA LYS A 71 -1.53 9.20 16.93
C LYS A 71 -1.05 7.80 16.59
N ASP A 72 -0.11 7.29 17.37
CA ASP A 72 0.28 5.88 17.30
C ASP A 72 -0.76 4.97 17.98
N LEU A 73 -0.67 3.66 17.73
CA LEU A 73 -1.59 2.64 18.28
C LEU A 73 -1.73 2.71 19.80
N GLN A 74 -0.65 3.00 20.51
CA GLN A 74 -0.64 3.12 21.97
C GLN A 74 -1.41 4.36 22.48
N GLU A 75 -1.53 5.39 21.66
CA GLU A 75 -2.18 6.66 22.01
C GLU A 75 -3.67 6.66 21.64
N LEU A 76 -4.09 5.75 20.75
CA LEU A 76 -5.47 5.65 20.33
C LEU A 76 -6.35 5.07 21.44
N LYS A 77 -7.38 5.83 21.84
CA LYS A 77 -8.34 5.43 22.89
C LYS A 77 -9.63 4.86 22.34
N GLU A 78 -9.92 5.13 21.07
CA GLU A 78 -11.14 4.78 20.36
C GLU A 78 -10.84 4.44 18.90
N ASN A 79 -11.85 3.93 18.21
CA ASN A 79 -11.74 3.62 16.77
C ASN A 79 -11.42 4.88 15.97
N SER A 80 -10.63 4.75 14.94
CA SER A 80 -10.11 5.86 14.15
C SER A 80 -10.21 5.61 12.66
N LYS A 81 -10.25 6.69 11.89
CA LYS A 81 -9.91 6.65 10.47
C LYS A 81 -8.44 6.28 10.30
N PHE A 82 -8.13 5.66 9.16
CA PHE A 82 -6.81 5.08 8.94
C PHE A 82 -6.42 5.10 7.46
N ALA A 83 -5.13 5.32 7.23
CA ALA A 83 -4.54 4.96 5.94
C ALA A 83 -3.16 4.35 6.14
N ARG A 84 -2.83 3.36 5.34
CA ARG A 84 -1.49 2.80 5.19
C ARG A 84 -1.04 3.04 3.75
N ILE A 85 -0.01 3.84 3.57
CA ILE A 85 0.54 4.19 2.26
C ILE A 85 1.99 3.74 2.24
N CYS A 86 2.36 2.94 1.24
CA CYS A 86 3.75 2.52 1.07
C CYS A 86 4.31 3.13 -0.21
N PHE A 87 5.40 3.87 -0.09
CA PHE A 87 6.23 4.29 -1.21
C PHE A 87 7.34 3.25 -1.36
N ILE A 88 7.45 2.66 -2.53
CA ILE A 88 8.34 1.52 -2.77
C ILE A 88 9.26 1.82 -3.93
N GLU A 89 10.56 1.91 -3.66
CA GLU A 89 11.57 1.93 -4.70
C GLU A 89 11.64 0.55 -5.35
N PHE A 90 11.36 0.54 -6.65
CA PHE A 90 11.21 -0.68 -7.42
C PHE A 90 12.15 -0.67 -8.62
N CYS A 91 12.93 -1.74 -8.77
CA CYS A 91 13.77 -1.96 -9.95
C CYS A 91 13.01 -2.79 -10.99
N GLU A 92 12.83 -2.21 -12.16
CA GLU A 92 12.25 -2.92 -13.31
C GLU A 92 13.18 -4.05 -13.75
N ALA A 93 12.59 -5.17 -14.16
CA ALA A 93 13.34 -6.23 -14.83
C ALA A 93 13.53 -5.88 -16.32
N GLU A 94 14.49 -6.52 -16.99
CA GLU A 94 14.70 -6.34 -18.43
C GLU A 94 13.49 -6.74 -19.27
N ASP A 95 12.70 -7.70 -18.75
CA ASP A 95 11.49 -8.22 -19.38
C ASP A 95 10.24 -7.64 -18.69
N ILE A 96 9.35 -7.06 -19.48
CA ILE A 96 8.10 -6.45 -19.02
C ILE A 96 7.19 -7.46 -18.28
N GLN A 97 7.15 -8.74 -18.73
CA GLN A 97 6.36 -9.77 -18.06
C GLN A 97 6.93 -10.10 -16.66
N LYS A 98 8.25 -10.13 -16.53
CA LYS A 98 8.91 -10.31 -15.23
C LYS A 98 8.64 -9.12 -14.32
N THR A 99 8.75 -7.90 -14.83
CA THR A 99 8.42 -6.66 -14.10
C THR A 99 6.99 -6.73 -13.57
N TYR A 100 6.02 -7.06 -14.39
CA TYR A 100 4.63 -7.20 -13.98
C TYR A 100 4.44 -8.25 -12.88
N ASN A 101 5.07 -9.43 -13.01
CA ASN A 101 4.99 -10.48 -12.00
C ASN A 101 5.57 -10.03 -10.64
N LEU A 102 6.61 -9.19 -10.67
CA LEU A 102 7.20 -8.61 -9.45
C LEU A 102 6.27 -7.57 -8.81
N ILE A 103 5.62 -6.73 -9.63
CA ILE A 103 4.59 -5.78 -9.16
C ILE A 103 3.44 -6.53 -8.47
N ARG A 104 2.95 -7.61 -9.09
CA ARG A 104 1.90 -8.44 -8.47
C ARG A 104 2.34 -9.00 -7.12
N LYS A 105 3.58 -9.44 -6.98
CA LYS A 105 4.11 -9.92 -5.70
C LYS A 105 4.06 -8.84 -4.62
N ILE A 106 4.35 -7.58 -4.96
CA ILE A 106 4.23 -6.45 -4.04
C ILE A 106 2.78 -6.28 -3.57
N GLU A 107 1.82 -6.30 -4.50
CA GLU A 107 0.39 -6.19 -4.16
C GLU A 107 -0.11 -7.36 -3.30
N TYR A 108 0.48 -8.55 -3.46
CA TYR A 108 0.16 -9.73 -2.66
C TYR A 108 0.82 -9.76 -1.28
N THR A 109 1.80 -8.92 -0.99
CA THR A 109 2.51 -8.89 0.31
C THR A 109 1.52 -8.77 1.48
N LYS A 110 0.48 -7.96 1.36
CA LYS A 110 -0.57 -7.80 2.39
C LYS A 110 -1.32 -9.08 2.76
N TYR A 111 -1.34 -10.09 1.87
CA TYR A 111 -1.98 -11.39 2.12
C TYR A 111 -1.04 -12.41 2.77
N HIS A 112 0.23 -12.04 2.96
CA HIS A 112 1.29 -12.82 3.62
C HIS A 112 1.91 -12.05 4.79
N PHE A 113 1.15 -11.15 5.38
CA PHE A 113 1.55 -10.28 6.46
C PHE A 113 0.60 -10.51 7.64
N PHE A 114 1.08 -11.19 8.68
CA PHE A 114 0.27 -11.69 9.79
C PHE A 114 0.84 -11.28 11.16
N PRO A 115 0.88 -9.97 11.47
CA PRO A 115 1.37 -9.51 12.77
C PRO A 115 0.50 -10.04 13.92
N ASP A 116 1.11 -10.49 15.01
CA ASP A 116 0.37 -11.01 16.15
C ASP A 116 -0.60 -9.97 16.74
N GLY A 117 -1.87 -10.35 16.84
CA GLY A 117 -2.91 -9.49 17.38
C GLY A 117 -3.23 -8.23 16.54
N TYR A 118 -2.78 -8.17 15.26
CA TYR A 118 -3.06 -7.09 14.31
C TYR A 118 -3.67 -7.68 13.03
N MET A 119 -5.00 -7.74 12.97
CA MET A 119 -5.73 -8.35 11.88
C MET A 119 -6.08 -7.35 10.80
N ILE A 120 -5.53 -7.53 9.60
CA ILE A 120 -5.89 -6.73 8.42
C ILE A 120 -7.04 -7.39 7.67
N ARG A 121 -8.00 -6.58 7.25
CA ARG A 121 -9.08 -6.96 6.34
C ARG A 121 -9.06 -6.02 5.15
N THR A 122 -8.97 -6.58 3.96
CA THR A 122 -8.96 -5.83 2.72
C THR A 122 -10.21 -6.14 1.89
N SER A 123 -10.76 -5.12 1.23
CA SER A 123 -11.81 -5.25 0.24
C SER A 123 -11.35 -4.63 -1.07
N SER A 124 -11.03 -5.46 -2.06
CA SER A 124 -10.59 -4.99 -3.38
C SER A 124 -11.65 -4.16 -4.08
N LYS A 125 -12.93 -4.57 -4.02
CA LYS A 125 -14.03 -3.83 -4.66
C LYS A 125 -14.29 -2.45 -4.06
N ALA A 126 -14.03 -2.28 -2.76
CA ALA A 126 -14.22 -1.02 -2.07
C ALA A 126 -12.91 -0.26 -1.86
N HIS A 127 -11.78 -0.80 -2.28
CA HIS A 127 -10.42 -0.26 -2.06
C HIS A 127 -10.16 0.10 -0.62
N LYS A 128 -10.77 -0.66 0.30
CA LYS A 128 -10.72 -0.42 1.74
C LYS A 128 -9.76 -1.38 2.41
N GLU A 129 -9.10 -0.85 3.41
CA GLU A 129 -8.32 -1.62 4.37
C GLU A 129 -8.82 -1.26 5.77
N SER A 130 -9.18 -2.25 6.55
CA SER A 130 -9.52 -2.07 7.96
C SER A 130 -8.65 -2.97 8.82
N VAL A 131 -8.36 -2.51 10.03
CA VAL A 131 -7.50 -3.21 10.96
C VAL A 131 -8.20 -3.38 12.30
N ARG A 132 -8.12 -4.59 12.87
CA ARG A 132 -8.45 -4.80 14.29
C ARG A 132 -7.19 -5.11 15.07
N VAL A 133 -6.99 -4.36 16.14
CA VAL A 133 -5.88 -4.58 17.08
C VAL A 133 -6.42 -5.17 18.37
N SER A 134 -5.85 -6.29 18.80
CA SER A 134 -6.29 -6.98 20.00
C SER A 134 -5.88 -6.26 21.29
N LYS A 135 -6.64 -6.49 22.37
CA LYS A 135 -6.29 -5.99 23.70
C LYS A 135 -4.92 -6.47 24.16
N THR A 136 -4.59 -7.72 23.81
CA THR A 136 -3.30 -8.34 24.15
C THR A 136 -2.15 -7.67 23.43
N ALA A 137 -2.27 -7.44 22.11
CA ALA A 137 -1.22 -6.77 21.35
C ALA A 137 -0.96 -5.35 21.86
N VAL A 138 -2.03 -4.57 22.14
CA VAL A 138 -1.87 -3.23 22.73
C VAL A 138 -1.18 -3.29 24.08
N LYS A 139 -1.56 -4.24 24.95
CA LYS A 139 -0.91 -4.45 26.26
C LYS A 139 0.57 -4.83 26.12
N ASN A 140 0.93 -5.58 25.08
CA ASN A 140 2.30 -6.01 24.80
C ASN A 140 3.11 -4.92 24.06
N GLY A 141 2.55 -3.76 23.82
CA GLY A 141 3.27 -2.61 23.27
C GLY A 141 3.41 -2.63 21.75
N VAL A 142 2.38 -3.12 21.03
CA VAL A 142 2.31 -2.95 19.57
C VAL A 142 2.23 -1.47 19.22
N ASP A 143 3.00 -1.02 18.25
CA ASP A 143 3.02 0.34 17.71
C ASP A 143 3.22 0.31 16.20
N PHE A 144 3.02 1.43 15.53
CA PHE A 144 3.22 1.52 14.08
C PHE A 144 4.67 1.40 13.66
N HIS A 145 5.63 1.75 14.54
CA HIS A 145 7.05 1.55 14.25
C HIS A 145 7.37 0.05 14.07
N LYS A 146 6.97 -0.79 15.02
CA LYS A 146 7.19 -2.25 14.97
C LYS A 146 6.43 -2.92 13.83
N ILE A 147 5.17 -2.51 13.59
CA ILE A 147 4.36 -3.00 12.46
C ILE A 147 5.00 -2.57 11.13
N GLY A 148 5.49 -1.35 11.02
CA GLY A 148 6.18 -0.85 9.85
C GLY A 148 7.49 -1.60 9.57
N ASN A 149 8.29 -1.90 10.59
CA ASN A 149 9.50 -2.69 10.47
C ASN A 149 9.22 -4.09 9.91
N LEU A 150 8.17 -4.76 10.43
CA LEU A 150 7.75 -6.05 9.90
C LEU A 150 7.30 -5.94 8.45
N LEU A 151 6.51 -4.91 8.09
CA LEU A 151 6.01 -4.73 6.74
C LEU A 151 7.13 -4.43 5.74
N ILE A 152 8.10 -3.58 6.10
CA ILE A 152 9.30 -3.33 5.28
C ILE A 152 10.06 -4.63 5.04
N SER A 153 10.28 -5.42 6.10
CA SER A 153 10.94 -6.73 5.98
C SER A 153 10.23 -7.64 4.99
N LYS A 154 8.89 -7.68 5.02
CA LYS A 154 8.09 -8.47 4.07
C LYS A 154 8.19 -7.98 2.64
N PHE A 155 8.17 -6.68 2.40
CA PHE A 155 8.37 -6.13 1.06
C PHE A 155 9.76 -6.47 0.51
N LYS A 156 10.79 -6.41 1.36
CA LYS A 156 12.19 -6.70 0.98
C LYS A 156 12.48 -8.19 0.73
N GLU A 157 11.55 -9.10 1.00
CA GLU A 157 11.60 -10.47 0.49
C GLU A 157 11.49 -10.52 -1.06
N ASN A 158 10.95 -9.46 -1.67
CA ASN A 158 10.92 -9.31 -3.12
C ASN A 158 12.24 -8.66 -3.60
N PRO A 159 13.05 -9.33 -4.43
CA PRO A 159 14.39 -8.83 -4.82
C PRO A 159 14.35 -7.54 -5.65
N ALA A 160 13.19 -7.19 -6.23
CA ALA A 160 13.03 -5.95 -6.98
C ALA A 160 12.79 -4.73 -6.08
N VAL A 161 12.50 -4.93 -4.80
CA VAL A 161 12.29 -3.85 -3.82
C VAL A 161 13.64 -3.42 -3.24
N LYS A 162 13.97 -2.14 -3.41
CA LYS A 162 15.23 -1.54 -2.91
C LYS A 162 15.03 -0.75 -1.64
N GLY A 163 13.99 0.09 -1.61
CA GLY A 163 13.65 0.90 -0.45
C GLY A 163 12.14 0.97 -0.24
N VAL A 164 11.73 1.16 1.01
CA VAL A 164 10.31 1.21 1.40
C VAL A 164 10.09 2.28 2.46
N LYS A 165 9.24 3.26 2.18
CA LYS A 165 8.70 4.18 3.18
C LYS A 165 7.25 3.81 3.47
N VAL A 166 6.95 3.46 4.71
CA VAL A 166 5.59 3.16 5.18
C VAL A 166 5.04 4.37 5.91
N VAL A 167 3.89 4.87 5.48
CA VAL A 167 3.19 5.98 6.12
C VAL A 167 1.89 5.47 6.72
N PHE A 168 1.74 5.63 8.02
CA PHE A 168 0.50 5.38 8.76
C PHE A 168 -0.17 6.70 9.09
N VAL A 169 -1.45 6.83 8.76
CA VAL A 169 -2.23 8.06 8.96
C VAL A 169 -3.41 7.78 9.87
N THR A 170 -3.46 8.48 10.99
CA THR A 170 -4.55 8.47 11.96
C THR A 170 -5.00 9.88 12.33
N GLU A 171 -4.40 10.91 11.71
CA GLU A 171 -4.76 12.31 11.95
C GLU A 171 -6.16 12.60 11.40
N ALA A 172 -7.08 12.95 12.29
CA ALA A 172 -8.50 13.13 11.95
C ALA A 172 -8.75 14.29 10.97
N ALA A 173 -7.85 15.27 10.91
CA ALA A 173 -7.96 16.44 10.03
C ALA A 173 -7.57 16.13 8.58
N VAL A 174 -6.97 14.96 8.31
CA VAL A 174 -6.63 14.53 6.95
C VAL A 174 -7.90 14.25 6.14
N ASP A 175 -7.90 14.66 4.89
CA ASP A 175 -8.99 14.34 3.96
C ASP A 175 -8.93 12.87 3.51
N PHE A 176 -9.57 11.99 4.29
CA PHE A 176 -9.67 10.57 3.98
C PHE A 176 -10.46 10.29 2.71
N SER A 177 -11.40 11.17 2.30
CA SER A 177 -12.12 11.01 1.03
C SER A 177 -11.17 11.17 -0.15
N LYS A 178 -10.21 12.09 -0.06
CA LYS A 178 -9.16 12.23 -1.05
C LYS A 178 -8.24 11.00 -1.08
N LEU A 179 -7.87 10.45 0.09
CA LEU A 179 -7.08 9.20 0.17
C LEU A 179 -7.83 7.99 -0.42
N GLU A 180 -9.14 7.88 -0.20
CA GLU A 180 -9.97 6.84 -0.83
C GLU A 180 -9.97 6.95 -2.36
N ASN A 181 -10.05 8.17 -2.90
CA ASN A 181 -9.96 8.42 -4.33
C ASN A 181 -8.58 8.04 -4.90
N LEU A 182 -7.50 8.39 -4.20
CA LEU A 182 -6.14 8.03 -4.61
C LEU A 182 -5.91 6.52 -4.56
N SER A 183 -6.43 5.84 -3.53
CA SER A 183 -6.40 4.38 -3.44
C SER A 183 -7.14 3.72 -4.62
N ARG A 184 -8.31 4.26 -5.00
CA ARG A 184 -9.06 3.76 -6.15
C ARG A 184 -8.29 3.96 -7.45
N LYS A 185 -7.73 5.15 -7.70
CA LYS A 185 -6.88 5.41 -8.88
C LYS A 185 -5.70 4.46 -8.95
N ASN A 186 -5.01 4.24 -7.82
CA ASN A 186 -3.90 3.28 -7.73
C ASN A 186 -4.33 1.87 -8.14
N HIS A 187 -5.48 1.42 -7.67
CA HIS A 187 -6.04 0.12 -8.05
C HIS A 187 -6.39 0.05 -9.54
N GLU A 188 -7.03 1.08 -10.09
CA GLU A 188 -7.39 1.16 -11.51
C GLU A 188 -6.15 1.13 -12.41
N ILE A 189 -5.05 1.78 -12.03
CA ILE A 189 -3.76 1.69 -12.71
C ILE A 189 -3.25 0.24 -12.70
N THR A 190 -3.26 -0.41 -11.55
CA THR A 190 -2.79 -1.81 -11.41
C THR A 190 -3.68 -2.77 -12.21
N GLU A 191 -4.99 -2.60 -12.20
CA GLU A 191 -5.93 -3.38 -13.01
C GLU A 191 -5.70 -3.17 -14.51
N THR A 192 -5.44 -1.93 -14.94
CA THR A 192 -5.12 -1.62 -16.34
C THR A 192 -3.84 -2.32 -16.78
N LEU A 193 -2.79 -2.28 -15.95
CA LEU A 193 -1.56 -3.04 -16.20
C LEU A 193 -1.84 -4.53 -16.32
N ASN A 194 -2.69 -5.09 -15.44
CA ASN A 194 -3.07 -6.49 -15.49
C ASN A 194 -3.76 -6.86 -16.82
N GLN A 195 -4.68 -6.02 -17.28
CA GLN A 195 -5.37 -6.22 -18.55
C GLN A 195 -4.40 -6.16 -19.75
N VAL A 196 -3.53 -5.14 -19.78
CA VAL A 196 -2.52 -4.98 -20.82
C VAL A 196 -1.62 -6.21 -20.93
N MET A 197 -1.15 -6.74 -19.79
CA MET A 197 -0.22 -7.86 -19.75
C MET A 197 -0.86 -9.21 -20.09
N ASN A 198 -2.16 -9.36 -19.86
CA ASN A 198 -2.88 -10.59 -20.23
C ASN A 198 -3.30 -10.62 -21.70
N ASN A 199 -2.83 -9.68 -22.54
CA ASN A 199 -3.14 -9.58 -23.97
C ASN A 199 -4.66 -9.65 -24.26
N LEU A 200 -5.47 -9.10 -23.38
CA LEU A 200 -6.88 -8.97 -23.65
C LEU A 200 -7.04 -7.93 -24.78
N THR A 201 -7.60 -8.38 -25.91
CA THR A 201 -7.93 -7.46 -27.02
C THR A 201 -9.09 -6.60 -26.58
N PHE A 202 -8.84 -5.32 -26.33
CA PHE A 202 -9.87 -4.36 -25.95
C PHE A 202 -10.25 -3.50 -27.14
N ASP A 203 -11.53 -3.27 -27.27
CA ASP A 203 -12.05 -2.11 -27.93
C ASP A 203 -11.85 -0.91 -26.99
N CYS A 204 -10.83 -0.10 -27.26
CA CYS A 204 -10.50 1.05 -26.43
C CYS A 204 -11.64 2.07 -26.32
N ASP A 205 -12.56 2.08 -27.27
CA ASP A 205 -13.68 3.02 -27.26
C ASP A 205 -14.79 2.63 -26.28
N THR A 206 -14.90 1.35 -25.98
CA THR A 206 -15.88 0.81 -25.01
C THR A 206 -15.25 0.42 -23.68
N CYS A 207 -13.94 0.56 -23.53
CA CYS A 207 -13.20 0.16 -22.33
C CYS A 207 -13.52 1.09 -21.14
N ASN A 208 -13.97 0.50 -20.03
CA ASN A 208 -14.29 1.22 -18.80
C ASN A 208 -13.06 1.83 -18.09
N LEU A 209 -11.84 1.42 -18.49
CA LEU A 209 -10.57 1.97 -17.98
C LEU A 209 -9.92 2.98 -18.93
N LYS A 210 -10.59 3.37 -20.02
CA LYS A 210 -10.08 4.34 -21.00
C LYS A 210 -9.60 5.63 -20.35
N ALA A 211 -10.37 6.16 -19.39
CA ALA A 211 -10.03 7.38 -18.68
C ALA A 211 -8.66 7.30 -17.98
N ILE A 212 -8.34 6.15 -17.38
CA ILE A 212 -7.03 5.92 -16.75
C ILE A 212 -5.90 5.85 -17.77
N CYS A 213 -6.13 5.17 -18.91
CA CYS A 213 -5.15 5.13 -20.00
C CYS A 213 -4.89 6.51 -20.62
N ASP A 214 -5.87 7.42 -20.56
CA ASP A 214 -5.75 8.77 -21.07
C ASP A 214 -5.09 9.73 -20.07
N GLU A 215 -5.27 9.49 -18.77
CA GLU A 215 -4.74 10.30 -17.68
C GLU A 215 -3.30 9.90 -17.30
N VAL A 216 -2.95 8.62 -17.40
CA VAL A 216 -1.66 8.11 -16.99
C VAL A 216 -0.69 8.02 -18.16
N GLU A 217 0.33 8.89 -18.14
CA GLU A 217 1.36 8.93 -19.17
C GLU A 217 2.07 7.57 -19.35
N GLY A 218 2.26 7.17 -20.60
CA GLY A 218 2.89 5.88 -20.94
C GLY A 218 1.97 4.65 -20.90
N MET A 219 0.77 4.73 -20.33
CA MET A 219 -0.14 3.56 -20.24
C MET A 219 -0.61 3.10 -21.63
N ARG A 220 -0.95 4.03 -22.53
CA ARG A 220 -1.30 3.72 -23.91
C ARG A 220 -0.14 3.08 -24.68
N GLU A 221 1.08 3.58 -24.48
CA GLU A 221 2.26 3.05 -25.14
C GLU A 221 2.57 1.62 -24.72
N LEU A 222 2.40 1.29 -23.45
CA LEU A 222 2.51 -0.08 -22.95
C LEU A 222 1.48 -1.00 -23.64
N HIS A 223 0.24 -0.54 -23.77
CA HIS A 223 -0.83 -1.30 -24.42
C HIS A 223 -0.50 -1.57 -25.91
N PHE A 224 -0.06 -0.57 -26.66
CA PHE A 224 0.28 -0.73 -28.07
C PHE A 224 1.56 -1.53 -28.31
N LYS A 225 2.54 -1.47 -27.39
CA LYS A 225 3.76 -2.29 -27.49
C LYS A 225 3.46 -3.76 -27.27
N SER A 226 2.61 -4.12 -26.30
CA SER A 226 2.24 -5.51 -26.04
C SER A 226 1.43 -6.14 -27.19
N SER A 227 0.67 -5.33 -27.96
CA SER A 227 -0.12 -5.79 -29.11
C SER A 227 0.73 -6.05 -30.37
N ARG A 228 1.97 -5.56 -30.44
CA ARG A 228 2.85 -5.70 -31.62
C ARG A 228 3.84 -6.87 -31.54
N VAL A 229 3.84 -7.62 -30.44
CA VAL A 229 4.73 -8.77 -30.20
C VAL A 229 4.03 -10.09 -30.54
N LYS A 230 3.08 -10.08 -31.47
CA LYS A 230 2.49 -11.29 -32.07
C LYS A 230 2.97 -11.51 -33.48
#